data_8d7f8752cb43a05666e1414f4d86dc84
#
_entry.id   8d7f8752cb43a05666e1414f4d86dc84
#
_cell.length_a   1.000
_cell.length_b   1.000
_cell.length_c   1.000
_cell.angle_alpha   90.00
_cell.angle_beta   90.00
_cell.angle_gamma   90.00
#
_symmetry.space_group_name_H-M   'P 1'
#
loop_
_entity.id
_entity.type
_entity.pdbx_description
1 polymer ?
#
loop_
_entity_poly.entity_id
_entity_poly.type
_entity_poly.pdbx_seq_one_letter_code
_entity_poly.pdbx_strand_id
1 'polypeptide(L)'
;HRELILPQLSGPGVAAHLVKKLSGFKVTYGPIRARDLLVFLDTGLKATPEMRFKTFTTWERTELIPMELVGALKPGILVIAVFFLVAFLGRSEEGWTNALSHGLFSALAMLTAILVGAVLAPLLLPWLPGRAFSVKGFSVGVLFAAILAACYWYGWITSADGLEILAWLLLVPAVSAYLGMNFTGASTYTSLSGVKKEMRWALPLEIAGGIIG
;
A
#
# COMPACT_ATOMS: atom_id res chain seq x y z
N HIS A 1 36.12 7.39 20.33
CA HIS A 1 35.67 6.30 19.44
C HIS A 1 35.18 6.92 18.12
N ARG A 2 35.71 6.42 16.98
CA ARG A 2 35.31 6.86 15.63
C ARG A 2 34.73 5.68 14.84
N GLU A 3 33.85 4.90 15.49
CA GLU A 3 33.16 3.78 14.89
C GLU A 3 31.64 3.95 15.07
N LEU A 4 30.91 3.77 13.97
CA LEU A 4 29.45 3.79 13.90
C LEU A 4 28.93 2.41 13.61
N ILE A 5 28.04 1.89 14.44
CA ILE A 5 27.36 0.65 14.21
C ILE A 5 25.98 0.98 13.62
N LEU A 6 25.74 0.56 12.40
CA LEU A 6 24.49 0.80 11.68
C LEU A 6 23.78 -0.54 11.39
N PRO A 7 22.45 -0.58 11.38
CA PRO A 7 21.74 -1.79 10.99
C PRO A 7 22.09 -2.18 9.54
N GLN A 8 22.16 -3.46 9.26
CA GLN A 8 22.54 -3.98 7.93
C GLN A 8 21.61 -3.45 6.82
N LEU A 9 20.33 -3.17 7.11
CA LEU A 9 19.36 -2.63 6.15
C LEU A 9 19.69 -1.18 5.73
N SER A 10 20.57 -0.48 6.44
CA SER A 10 21.05 0.85 6.03
C SER A 10 22.07 0.79 4.87
N GLY A 11 22.62 -0.38 4.56
CA GLY A 11 23.67 -0.56 3.53
C GLY A 11 23.35 0.04 2.16
N PRO A 12 22.13 -0.09 1.62
CA PRO A 12 21.75 0.53 0.36
C PRO A 12 21.74 2.07 0.36
N GLY A 13 21.51 2.67 1.54
CA GLY A 13 21.43 4.14 1.70
C GLY A 13 22.71 4.79 2.25
N VAL A 14 23.59 4.02 2.89
CA VAL A 14 24.79 4.52 3.56
C VAL A 14 26.02 3.77 3.06
N ALA A 15 26.81 4.43 2.22
CA ALA A 15 28.07 3.86 1.74
C ALA A 15 29.20 4.04 2.79
N ALA A 16 29.61 2.95 3.45
CA ALA A 16 30.60 2.96 4.52
C ALA A 16 31.93 3.64 4.14
N HIS A 17 32.38 3.46 2.89
CA HIS A 17 33.62 4.07 2.40
C HIS A 17 33.48 5.59 2.24
N LEU A 18 32.32 6.10 1.84
CA LEU A 18 32.06 7.54 1.74
C LEU A 18 31.95 8.19 3.11
N VAL A 19 31.27 7.55 4.07
CA VAL A 19 31.21 8.02 5.47
C VAL A 19 32.62 8.14 6.03
N LYS A 20 33.44 7.10 5.86
CA LYS A 20 34.83 7.14 6.32
C LYS A 20 35.64 8.28 5.68
N LYS A 21 35.47 8.49 4.37
CA LYS A 21 36.20 9.57 3.63
C LYS A 21 35.76 10.95 4.06
N LEU A 22 34.46 11.16 4.31
CA LEU A 22 33.93 12.52 4.59
C LEU A 22 33.98 12.90 6.08
N SER A 23 33.79 11.92 6.98
CA SER A 23 33.66 12.17 8.42
C SER A 23 34.77 11.57 9.27
N GLY A 24 35.58 10.67 8.72
CA GLY A 24 36.58 9.91 9.45
C GLY A 24 36.02 8.76 10.31
N PHE A 25 34.71 8.57 10.34
CA PHE A 25 34.09 7.48 11.07
C PHE A 25 34.10 6.17 10.28
N LYS A 26 34.51 5.09 10.93
CA LYS A 26 34.39 3.73 10.39
C LYS A 26 32.96 3.24 10.58
N VAL A 27 32.30 2.77 9.53
CA VAL A 27 30.98 2.14 9.61
C VAL A 27 31.13 0.64 9.67
N THR A 28 30.50 0.04 10.68
CA THR A 28 30.33 -1.41 10.82
C THR A 28 28.84 -1.72 10.73
N TYR A 29 28.45 -2.59 9.78
CA TYR A 29 27.06 -3.03 9.67
C TYR A 29 26.79 -4.15 10.68
N GLY A 30 25.91 -3.86 11.61
CA GLY A 30 25.49 -4.77 12.68
C GLY A 30 24.23 -5.57 12.35
N PRO A 31 23.51 -6.06 13.37
CA PRO A 31 22.32 -6.85 13.21
C PRO A 31 21.16 -6.02 12.61
N ILE A 32 20.18 -6.71 12.02
CA ILE A 32 18.96 -6.10 11.50
C ILE A 32 18.04 -5.64 12.63
N ARG A 33 17.96 -6.45 13.70
CA ARG A 33 17.06 -6.18 14.84
C ARG A 33 17.82 -5.54 15.99
N ALA A 34 17.27 -4.49 16.56
CA ALA A 34 17.89 -3.79 17.68
C ALA A 34 18.11 -4.68 18.92
N ARG A 35 17.23 -5.66 19.15
CA ARG A 35 17.35 -6.61 20.27
C ARG A 35 18.61 -7.49 20.19
N ASP A 36 19.14 -7.71 19.00
CA ASP A 36 20.33 -8.55 18.77
C ASP A 36 21.63 -7.74 18.93
N LEU A 37 21.53 -6.43 19.18
CA LEU A 37 22.69 -5.53 19.27
C LEU A 37 23.62 -5.88 20.44
N LEU A 38 23.07 -6.22 21.60
CA LEU A 38 23.87 -6.58 22.77
C LEU A 38 24.71 -7.84 22.49
N VAL A 39 24.07 -8.88 21.96
CA VAL A 39 24.77 -10.13 21.61
C VAL A 39 25.82 -9.88 20.52
N PHE A 40 25.53 -9.00 19.55
CA PHE A 40 26.50 -8.62 18.52
C PHE A 40 27.73 -7.91 19.10
N LEU A 41 27.56 -7.04 20.10
CA LEU A 41 28.66 -6.38 20.79
C LEU A 41 29.49 -7.38 21.60
N ASP A 42 28.86 -8.29 22.33
CA ASP A 42 29.51 -9.31 23.16
C ASP A 42 30.29 -10.32 22.32
N THR A 43 29.85 -10.61 21.09
CA THR A 43 30.53 -11.50 20.14
C THR A 43 31.67 -10.83 19.35
N GLY A 44 32.07 -9.64 19.75
CA GLY A 44 33.16 -8.90 19.10
C GLY A 44 32.80 -8.38 17.70
N LEU A 45 31.59 -7.85 17.53
CA LEU A 45 31.06 -7.28 16.28
C LEU A 45 30.90 -8.31 15.16
N LYS A 46 30.65 -9.56 15.51
CA LYS A 46 30.37 -10.64 14.54
C LYS A 46 28.89 -10.97 14.53
N ALA A 47 28.23 -10.67 13.40
CA ALA A 47 26.82 -11.00 13.22
C ALA A 47 26.69 -12.49 12.82
N THR A 48 25.80 -13.21 13.51
CA THR A 48 25.38 -14.56 13.12
C THR A 48 24.52 -14.53 11.85
N PRO A 49 24.37 -15.62 11.10
CA PRO A 49 23.47 -15.69 9.95
C PRO A 49 22.02 -15.26 10.30
N GLU A 50 21.53 -15.61 11.49
CA GLU A 50 20.19 -15.27 11.98
C GLU A 50 20.01 -13.78 12.19
N MET A 51 21.03 -13.08 12.69
CA MET A 51 21.03 -11.63 12.86
C MET A 51 20.96 -10.88 11.52
N ARG A 52 21.29 -11.54 10.41
CA ARG A 52 21.29 -11.00 9.04
C ARG A 52 20.03 -11.33 8.26
N PHE A 53 19.14 -12.14 8.83
CA PHE A 53 17.91 -12.56 8.19
C PHE A 53 16.71 -11.80 8.74
N LYS A 54 16.00 -11.10 7.85
CA LYS A 54 14.73 -10.45 8.17
C LYS A 54 13.59 -11.33 7.68
N THR A 55 12.78 -11.79 8.60
CA THR A 55 11.51 -12.43 8.31
C THR A 55 10.47 -11.36 7.91
N PHE A 56 9.44 -11.78 7.21
CA PHE A 56 8.29 -10.93 6.88
C PHE A 56 7.01 -11.71 7.16
N THR A 57 6.85 -12.03 8.44
CA THR A 57 5.70 -12.80 8.94
C THR A 57 4.40 -12.00 8.80
N THR A 58 3.26 -12.68 8.92
CA THR A 58 1.94 -12.01 8.93
C THR A 58 1.86 -10.96 10.03
N TRP A 59 2.42 -11.22 11.21
CA TRP A 59 2.46 -10.28 12.32
C TRP A 59 3.24 -9.00 11.97
N GLU A 60 4.43 -9.15 11.41
CA GLU A 60 5.25 -8.01 10.98
C GLU A 60 4.57 -7.16 9.88
N ARG A 61 3.74 -7.79 9.03
CA ARG A 61 2.91 -7.05 8.06
C ARG A 61 1.76 -6.32 8.73
N THR A 62 1.11 -6.96 9.71
CA THR A 62 0.02 -6.34 10.47
C THR A 62 0.48 -5.09 11.22
N GLU A 63 1.70 -5.07 11.76
CA GLU A 63 2.29 -3.91 12.43
C GLU A 63 2.44 -2.69 11.50
N LEU A 64 2.57 -2.91 10.18
CA LEU A 64 2.74 -1.84 9.18
C LEU A 64 1.39 -1.32 8.66
N ILE A 65 0.32 -2.10 8.75
CA ILE A 65 -1.01 -1.76 8.22
C ILE A 65 -1.55 -0.42 8.75
N PRO A 66 -1.48 -0.10 10.07
CA PRO A 66 -2.02 1.15 10.57
C PRO A 66 -1.41 2.40 9.93
N MET A 67 -0.12 2.35 9.61
CA MET A 67 0.58 3.46 8.96
C MET A 67 0.08 3.66 7.53
N GLU A 68 -0.02 2.58 6.76
CA GLU A 68 -0.54 2.60 5.38
C GLU A 68 -2.01 3.02 5.35
N LEU A 69 -2.82 2.50 6.27
CA LEU A 69 -4.24 2.83 6.36
C LEU A 69 -4.46 4.31 6.66
N VAL A 70 -3.74 4.88 7.62
CA VAL A 70 -3.82 6.32 7.94
C VAL A 70 -3.34 7.17 6.76
N GLY A 71 -2.28 6.73 6.08
CA GLY A 71 -1.77 7.37 4.86
C GLY A 71 -2.79 7.38 3.72
N ALA A 72 -3.55 6.30 3.55
CA ALA A 72 -4.58 6.16 2.53
C ALA A 72 -5.90 6.88 2.89
N LEU A 73 -6.30 6.85 4.16
CA LEU A 73 -7.54 7.49 4.61
C LEU A 73 -7.53 9.01 4.46
N LYS A 74 -6.40 9.68 4.69
CA LYS A 74 -6.32 11.14 4.56
C LYS A 74 -6.72 11.64 3.16
N PRO A 75 -6.09 11.21 2.05
CA PRO A 75 -6.54 11.57 0.71
C PRO A 75 -7.90 10.94 0.37
N GLY A 76 -8.21 9.75 0.87
CA GLY A 76 -9.48 9.06 0.64
C GLY A 76 -10.68 9.85 1.15
N ILE A 77 -10.60 10.45 2.34
CA ILE A 77 -11.67 11.31 2.88
C ILE A 77 -11.89 12.52 1.98
N LEU A 78 -10.82 13.13 1.45
CA LEU A 78 -10.96 14.25 0.51
C LEU A 78 -11.69 13.83 -0.76
N VAL A 79 -11.33 12.68 -1.33
CA VAL A 79 -11.98 12.14 -2.55
C VAL A 79 -13.45 11.81 -2.26
N ILE A 80 -13.77 11.20 -1.12
CA ILE A 80 -15.16 10.95 -0.69
C ILE A 80 -15.95 12.26 -0.60
N ALA A 81 -15.36 13.30 0.00
CA ALA A 81 -16.02 14.60 0.08
C ALA A 81 -16.29 15.21 -1.30
N VAL A 82 -15.36 15.03 -2.26
CA VAL A 82 -15.56 15.46 -3.65
C VAL A 82 -16.69 14.66 -4.30
N PHE A 83 -16.77 13.35 -4.13
CA PHE A 83 -17.88 12.54 -4.67
C PHE A 83 -19.24 12.97 -4.09
N PHE A 84 -19.32 13.23 -2.79
CA PHE A 84 -20.53 13.78 -2.19
C PHE A 84 -20.92 15.14 -2.78
N LEU A 85 -19.95 16.02 -2.98
CA LEU A 85 -20.19 17.33 -3.59
C LEU A 85 -20.69 17.20 -5.04
N VAL A 86 -20.07 16.34 -5.83
CA VAL A 86 -20.46 16.07 -7.22
C VAL A 86 -21.86 15.46 -7.27
N ALA A 87 -22.17 14.50 -6.41
CA ALA A 87 -23.50 13.90 -6.31
C ALA A 87 -24.57 14.94 -5.88
N PHE A 88 -24.21 15.86 -4.97
CA PHE A 88 -25.11 16.93 -4.53
C PHE A 88 -25.41 17.93 -5.66
N LEU A 89 -24.42 18.32 -6.44
CA LEU A 89 -24.54 19.31 -7.52
C LEU A 89 -25.10 18.72 -8.82
N GLY A 90 -24.96 17.41 -9.04
CA GLY A 90 -25.26 16.75 -10.30
C GLY A 90 -26.73 16.73 -10.70
N ARG A 91 -27.68 16.76 -9.74
CA ARG A 91 -29.13 16.83 -9.95
C ARG A 91 -29.74 17.87 -9.01
N SER A 92 -29.90 19.08 -9.50
CA SER A 92 -30.29 20.21 -8.69
C SER A 92 -31.67 20.07 -8.00
N GLU A 93 -32.59 19.27 -8.55
CA GLU A 93 -33.93 19.06 -7.98
C GLU A 93 -33.96 18.06 -6.83
N GLU A 94 -32.99 17.13 -6.78
CA GLU A 94 -32.91 16.05 -5.78
C GLU A 94 -31.64 16.12 -4.88
N GLY A 95 -30.97 17.27 -4.83
CA GLY A 95 -29.62 17.44 -4.28
C GLY A 95 -29.25 16.57 -3.08
N TRP A 96 -30.02 16.66 -1.97
CA TRP A 96 -29.72 15.85 -0.77
C TRP A 96 -30.01 14.37 -0.94
N THR A 97 -31.11 13.99 -1.60
CA THR A 97 -31.47 12.58 -1.81
C THR A 97 -30.44 11.89 -2.71
N ASN A 98 -30.04 12.59 -3.77
CA ASN A 98 -29.00 12.11 -4.68
C ASN A 98 -27.64 12.01 -3.99
N ALA A 99 -27.25 13.01 -3.21
CA ALA A 99 -26.00 12.97 -2.45
C ALA A 99 -25.96 11.83 -1.42
N LEU A 100 -27.08 11.56 -0.75
CA LEU A 100 -27.16 10.46 0.22
C LEU A 100 -27.11 9.08 -0.46
N SER A 101 -27.79 8.89 -1.58
CA SER A 101 -27.80 7.60 -2.27
C SER A 101 -26.48 7.32 -2.97
N HIS A 102 -26.10 8.13 -3.95
CA HIS A 102 -24.90 7.94 -4.76
C HIS A 102 -23.60 8.29 -4.01
N GLY A 103 -23.64 9.36 -3.21
CA GLY A 103 -22.47 9.76 -2.40
C GLY A 103 -22.13 8.74 -1.33
N LEU A 104 -23.12 8.15 -0.65
CA LEU A 104 -22.87 7.10 0.35
C LEU A 104 -22.36 5.82 -0.30
N PHE A 105 -22.93 5.44 -1.46
CA PHE A 105 -22.43 4.28 -2.21
C PHE A 105 -20.97 4.46 -2.63
N SER A 106 -20.64 5.62 -3.24
CA SER A 106 -19.26 5.94 -3.63
C SER A 106 -18.30 6.00 -2.44
N ALA A 107 -18.74 6.51 -1.29
CA ALA A 107 -17.97 6.50 -0.05
C ALA A 107 -17.67 5.07 0.43
N LEU A 108 -18.67 4.20 0.42
CA LEU A 108 -18.50 2.78 0.80
C LEU A 108 -17.59 2.03 -0.18
N ALA A 109 -17.75 2.26 -1.48
CA ALA A 109 -16.90 1.67 -2.50
C ALA A 109 -15.42 2.13 -2.36
N MET A 110 -15.19 3.43 -2.10
CA MET A 110 -13.85 3.96 -1.85
C MET A 110 -13.24 3.39 -0.57
N LEU A 111 -14.00 3.34 0.52
CA LEU A 111 -13.53 2.72 1.77
C LEU A 111 -13.21 1.23 1.57
N THR A 112 -14.01 0.52 0.78
CA THR A 112 -13.73 -0.87 0.41
C THR A 112 -12.41 -0.97 -0.35
N ALA A 113 -12.18 -0.11 -1.36
CA ALA A 113 -10.92 -0.10 -2.11
C ALA A 113 -9.71 0.16 -1.21
N ILE A 114 -9.84 1.10 -0.25
CA ILE A 114 -8.78 1.39 0.73
C ILE A 114 -8.53 0.18 1.64
N LEU A 115 -9.56 -0.43 2.20
CA LEU A 115 -9.41 -1.62 3.06
C LEU A 115 -8.80 -2.80 2.28
N VAL A 116 -9.24 -3.01 1.05
CA VAL A 116 -8.71 -4.07 0.19
C VAL A 116 -7.22 -3.82 -0.10
N GLY A 117 -6.85 -2.63 -0.51
CA GLY A 117 -5.47 -2.29 -0.89
C GLY A 117 -4.52 -2.15 0.30
N ALA A 118 -4.93 -1.45 1.36
CA ALA A 118 -4.06 -1.15 2.49
C ALA A 118 -4.07 -2.21 3.60
N VAL A 119 -5.08 -3.09 3.67
CA VAL A 119 -5.20 -4.12 4.71
C VAL A 119 -5.16 -5.54 4.13
N LEU A 120 -6.11 -5.88 3.24
CA LEU A 120 -6.23 -7.25 2.76
C LEU A 120 -5.07 -7.65 1.85
N ALA A 121 -4.64 -6.80 0.93
CA ALA A 121 -3.53 -7.11 0.04
C ALA A 121 -2.23 -7.37 0.82
N PRO A 122 -1.80 -6.55 1.80
CA PRO A 122 -0.65 -6.86 2.67
C PRO A 122 -0.80 -8.16 3.46
N LEU A 123 -1.97 -8.44 4.01
CA LEU A 123 -2.18 -9.68 4.78
C LEU A 123 -2.08 -10.92 3.89
N LEU A 124 -2.68 -10.86 2.71
CA LEU A 124 -2.76 -11.97 1.77
C LEU A 124 -1.54 -12.11 0.85
N LEU A 125 -0.53 -11.25 0.97
CA LEU A 125 0.66 -11.21 0.10
C LEU A 125 1.26 -12.56 -0.30
N PRO A 126 1.42 -13.55 0.61
CA PRO A 126 2.02 -14.84 0.26
C PRO A 126 1.15 -15.70 -0.66
N TRP A 127 -0.17 -15.52 -0.58
CA TRP A 127 -1.14 -16.34 -1.33
C TRP A 127 -1.57 -15.69 -2.65
N LEU A 128 -1.27 -14.40 -2.83
CA LEU A 128 -1.67 -13.66 -4.03
C LEU A 128 -0.74 -13.94 -5.21
N PRO A 129 -1.27 -14.04 -6.44
CA PRO A 129 -0.50 -14.33 -7.64
C PRO A 129 0.43 -13.17 -8.01
N GLY A 130 1.51 -13.50 -8.70
CA GLY A 130 2.47 -12.52 -9.22
C GLY A 130 3.56 -12.12 -8.22
N ARG A 131 4.57 -11.41 -8.73
CA ARG A 131 5.70 -10.90 -7.92
C ARG A 131 5.53 -9.43 -7.59
N ALA A 132 4.89 -8.66 -8.46
CA ALA A 132 4.64 -7.23 -8.27
C ALA A 132 3.53 -7.02 -7.24
N PHE A 133 3.70 -6.06 -6.37
CA PHE A 133 2.73 -5.75 -5.32
C PHE A 133 1.47 -5.08 -5.89
N SER A 134 1.62 -4.26 -6.93
CA SER A 134 0.50 -3.72 -7.70
C SER A 134 -0.40 -4.81 -8.28
N VAL A 135 0.19 -5.88 -8.87
CA VAL A 135 -0.57 -7.02 -9.39
C VAL A 135 -1.33 -7.74 -8.27
N LYS A 136 -0.72 -7.88 -7.11
CA LYS A 136 -1.36 -8.47 -5.93
C LYS A 136 -2.52 -7.63 -5.42
N GLY A 137 -2.32 -6.33 -5.26
CA GLY A 137 -3.38 -5.39 -4.91
C GLY A 137 -4.51 -5.38 -5.95
N PHE A 138 -4.15 -5.34 -7.24
CA PHE A 138 -5.09 -5.42 -8.35
C PHE A 138 -5.95 -6.69 -8.30
N SER A 139 -5.35 -7.86 -8.08
CA SER A 139 -6.09 -9.14 -8.08
C SER A 139 -7.14 -9.20 -6.96
N VAL A 140 -6.82 -8.70 -5.77
CA VAL A 140 -7.80 -8.60 -4.66
C VAL A 140 -8.84 -7.53 -5.00
N GLY A 141 -8.42 -6.40 -5.57
CA GLY A 141 -9.31 -5.34 -6.02
C GLY A 141 -10.35 -5.82 -7.04
N VAL A 142 -9.93 -6.59 -8.04
CA VAL A 142 -10.84 -7.20 -9.04
C VAL A 142 -11.85 -8.14 -8.37
N LEU A 143 -11.43 -8.95 -7.41
CA LEU A 143 -12.35 -9.82 -6.67
C LEU A 143 -13.44 -9.01 -5.97
N PHE A 144 -13.07 -7.94 -5.27
CA PHE A 144 -14.04 -7.09 -4.56
C PHE A 144 -14.90 -6.26 -5.49
N ALA A 145 -14.36 -5.78 -6.61
CA ALA A 145 -15.14 -5.13 -7.65
C ALA A 145 -16.17 -6.08 -8.27
N ALA A 146 -15.81 -7.35 -8.51
CA ALA A 146 -16.75 -8.36 -8.97
C ALA A 146 -17.86 -8.67 -7.94
N ILE A 147 -17.53 -8.69 -6.64
CA ILE A 147 -18.53 -8.83 -5.57
C ILE A 147 -19.49 -7.64 -5.58
N LEU A 148 -18.99 -6.40 -5.71
CA LEU A 148 -19.81 -5.20 -5.83
C LEU A 148 -20.79 -5.29 -7.02
N ALA A 149 -20.29 -5.69 -8.20
CA ALA A 149 -21.11 -5.87 -9.38
C ALA A 149 -22.16 -6.99 -9.20
N ALA A 150 -21.81 -8.09 -8.53
CA ALA A 150 -22.75 -9.16 -8.22
C ALA A 150 -23.84 -8.67 -7.26
N CYS A 151 -23.49 -7.93 -6.21
CA CYS A 151 -24.47 -7.34 -5.28
C CYS A 151 -25.45 -6.41 -6.00
N TYR A 152 -24.96 -5.63 -6.96
CA TYR A 152 -25.82 -4.82 -7.82
C TYR A 152 -26.74 -5.69 -8.68
N TRP A 153 -26.21 -6.70 -9.35
CA TRP A 153 -26.99 -7.58 -10.22
C TRP A 153 -28.10 -8.32 -9.49
N TYR A 154 -27.83 -8.75 -8.24
CA TYR A 154 -28.85 -9.40 -7.39
C TYR A 154 -29.83 -8.43 -6.72
N GLY A 155 -29.74 -7.13 -7.01
CA GLY A 155 -30.63 -6.11 -6.45
C GLY A 155 -30.40 -5.77 -4.98
N TRP A 156 -29.24 -6.14 -4.42
CA TRP A 156 -28.87 -5.77 -3.04
C TRP A 156 -28.38 -4.32 -2.96
N ILE A 157 -27.87 -3.79 -4.05
CA ILE A 157 -27.48 -2.39 -4.20
C ILE A 157 -28.49 -1.76 -5.18
N THR A 158 -29.34 -0.87 -4.67
CA THR A 158 -30.36 -0.19 -5.45
C THR A 158 -30.09 1.31 -5.61
N SER A 159 -29.08 1.82 -4.89
CA SER A 159 -28.74 3.25 -4.86
C SER A 159 -27.74 3.68 -5.92
N ALA A 160 -27.18 2.74 -6.69
CA ALA A 160 -26.18 3.01 -7.73
C ALA A 160 -26.75 2.79 -9.13
N ASP A 161 -26.29 3.57 -10.09
CA ASP A 161 -26.57 3.37 -11.51
C ASP A 161 -25.58 2.37 -12.15
N GLY A 162 -25.96 1.77 -13.28
CA GLY A 162 -25.09 0.82 -14.00
C GLY A 162 -23.75 1.44 -14.45
N LEU A 163 -23.71 2.72 -14.80
CA LEU A 163 -22.50 3.45 -15.14
C LEU A 163 -21.60 3.64 -13.90
N GLU A 164 -22.20 3.92 -12.75
CA GLU A 164 -21.48 4.05 -11.49
C GLU A 164 -20.82 2.72 -11.08
N ILE A 165 -21.52 1.59 -11.24
CA ILE A 165 -20.95 0.26 -11.02
C ILE A 165 -19.79 0.00 -11.97
N LEU A 166 -19.93 0.37 -13.26
CA LEU A 166 -18.85 0.21 -14.25
C LEU A 166 -17.61 1.05 -13.86
N ALA A 167 -17.82 2.28 -13.39
CA ALA A 167 -16.75 3.13 -12.88
C ALA A 167 -16.02 2.45 -11.70
N TRP A 168 -16.75 1.93 -10.73
CA TRP A 168 -16.17 1.25 -9.57
C TRP A 168 -15.51 -0.10 -9.91
N LEU A 169 -15.91 -0.78 -10.99
CA LEU A 169 -15.19 -1.94 -11.52
C LEU A 169 -13.75 -1.61 -11.98
N LEU A 170 -13.49 -0.34 -12.32
CA LEU A 170 -12.16 0.15 -12.69
C LEU A 170 -11.45 0.80 -11.49
N LEU A 171 -12.15 1.62 -10.72
CA LEU A 171 -11.60 2.38 -9.60
C LEU A 171 -11.13 1.47 -8.45
N VAL A 172 -11.91 0.48 -8.05
CA VAL A 172 -11.56 -0.40 -6.92
C VAL A 172 -10.25 -1.15 -7.18
N PRO A 173 -10.07 -1.82 -8.34
CA PRO A 173 -8.78 -2.45 -8.65
C PRO A 173 -7.62 -1.47 -8.79
N ALA A 174 -7.84 -0.29 -9.39
CA ALA A 174 -6.80 0.72 -9.56
C ALA A 174 -6.30 1.26 -8.20
N VAL A 175 -7.21 1.65 -7.31
CA VAL A 175 -6.87 2.13 -5.96
C VAL A 175 -6.21 1.02 -5.15
N SER A 176 -6.73 -0.20 -5.20
CA SER A 176 -6.16 -1.35 -4.48
C SER A 176 -4.76 -1.71 -4.99
N ALA A 177 -4.52 -1.62 -6.31
CA ALA A 177 -3.20 -1.82 -6.92
C ALA A 177 -2.21 -0.77 -6.44
N TYR A 178 -2.60 0.49 -6.47
CA TYR A 178 -1.79 1.62 -6.01
C TYR A 178 -1.40 1.48 -4.53
N LEU A 179 -2.37 1.18 -3.65
CA LEU A 179 -2.10 0.99 -2.22
C LEU A 179 -1.24 -0.25 -1.96
N GLY A 180 -1.48 -1.35 -2.69
CA GLY A 180 -0.62 -2.53 -2.66
C GLY A 180 0.82 -2.21 -3.10
N MET A 181 1.00 -1.37 -4.13
CA MET A 181 2.32 -0.91 -4.56
C MET A 181 2.99 -0.03 -3.50
N ASN A 182 2.27 0.87 -2.83
CA ASN A 182 2.83 1.70 -1.75
C ASN A 182 3.40 0.85 -0.62
N PHE A 183 2.79 -0.28 -0.31
CA PHE A 183 3.29 -1.21 0.69
C PHE A 183 4.69 -1.77 0.39
N THR A 184 5.18 -1.65 -0.86
CA THR A 184 6.55 -2.05 -1.22
C THR A 184 7.61 -1.27 -0.45
N GLY A 185 7.36 0.01 -0.15
CA GLY A 185 8.25 0.87 0.62
C GLY A 185 8.45 0.40 2.07
N ALA A 186 7.44 -0.23 2.65
CA ALA A 186 7.48 -0.82 3.99
C ALA A 186 8.04 -2.26 4.00
N SER A 187 8.17 -2.89 2.83
CA SER A 187 8.58 -4.28 2.66
C SER A 187 10.09 -4.42 2.51
N THR A 188 10.67 -5.44 3.15
CA THR A 188 12.07 -5.83 2.98
C THR A 188 12.30 -6.80 1.81
N TYR A 189 11.24 -7.22 1.10
CA TYR A 189 11.31 -8.15 -0.04
C TYR A 189 11.64 -7.50 -1.36
N THR A 190 11.56 -6.19 -1.45
CA THR A 190 11.76 -5.44 -2.70
C THR A 190 13.07 -4.66 -2.66
N SER A 191 13.73 -4.56 -3.81
CA SER A 191 14.87 -3.67 -4.02
C SER A 191 14.39 -2.34 -4.63
N LEU A 192 15.13 -1.25 -4.40
CA LEU A 192 14.84 0.05 -5.01
C LEU A 192 14.72 -0.02 -6.54
N SER A 193 15.53 -0.87 -7.18
CA SER A 193 15.46 -1.09 -8.63
C SER A 193 14.19 -1.84 -9.04
N GLY A 194 13.74 -2.80 -8.24
CA GLY A 194 12.49 -3.54 -8.43
C GLY A 194 11.28 -2.61 -8.32
N VAL A 195 11.22 -1.78 -7.29
CA VAL A 195 10.15 -0.78 -7.09
C VAL A 195 10.10 0.20 -8.25
N LYS A 196 11.24 0.76 -8.66
CA LYS A 196 11.30 1.68 -9.81
C LYS A 196 10.83 1.02 -11.11
N LYS A 197 11.14 -0.26 -11.33
CA LYS A 197 10.69 -1.01 -12.50
C LYS A 197 9.16 -1.22 -12.46
N GLU A 198 8.62 -1.54 -11.31
CA GLU A 198 7.17 -1.71 -11.11
C GLU A 198 6.42 -0.39 -11.34
N MET A 199 6.85 0.70 -10.71
CA MET A 199 6.24 2.02 -10.87
C MET A 199 6.16 2.51 -12.33
N ARG A 200 7.12 2.16 -13.18
CA ARG A 200 7.14 2.62 -14.58
C ARG A 200 5.95 2.14 -15.40
N TRP A 201 5.40 0.99 -15.11
CA TRP A 201 4.27 0.42 -15.85
C TRP A 201 2.98 0.41 -15.03
N ALA A 202 3.05 0.19 -13.71
CA ALA A 202 1.88 0.11 -12.86
C ALA A 202 1.22 1.49 -12.68
N LEU A 203 2.01 2.51 -12.32
CA LEU A 203 1.47 3.84 -12.06
C LEU A 203 0.71 4.47 -13.26
N PRO A 204 1.18 4.40 -14.53
CA PRO A 204 0.38 4.86 -15.66
C PRO A 204 -0.94 4.12 -15.83
N LEU A 205 -0.97 2.80 -15.57
CA LEU A 205 -2.19 2.00 -15.66
C LEU A 205 -3.18 2.33 -14.54
N GLU A 206 -2.69 2.52 -13.33
CA GLU A 206 -3.48 2.92 -12.16
C GLU A 206 -4.09 4.30 -12.35
N ILE A 207 -3.31 5.27 -12.86
CA ILE A 207 -3.81 6.60 -13.22
C ILE A 207 -4.85 6.52 -14.32
N ALA A 208 -4.61 5.74 -15.38
CA ALA A 208 -5.57 5.54 -16.45
C ALA A 208 -6.88 4.94 -15.93
N GLY A 209 -6.81 3.91 -15.07
CA GLY A 209 -7.97 3.32 -14.41
C GLY A 209 -8.72 4.33 -13.52
N GLY A 210 -7.99 5.23 -12.85
CA GLY A 210 -8.57 6.30 -12.03
C GLY A 210 -9.21 7.44 -12.82
N ILE A 211 -8.79 7.69 -14.06
CA ILE A 211 -9.35 8.75 -14.92
C ILE A 211 -10.56 8.23 -15.71
N ILE A 212 -10.54 6.96 -16.13
CA ILE A 212 -11.59 6.35 -16.95
C ILE A 212 -12.78 5.93 -16.08
N GLY A 213 -12.54 5.48 -14.85
CA GLY A 213 -13.57 5.15 -13.87
C GLY A 213 -14.08 6.40 -13.16
#